data_83776886857e9b137229c0efae364bc2
#
_entry.id   83776886857e9b137229c0efae364bc2
#
_cell.length_a   1.000
_cell.length_b   1.000
_cell.length_c   1.000
_cell.angle_alpha   90.00
_cell.angle_beta   90.00
_cell.angle_gamma   90.00
#
_symmetry.space_group_name_H-M   'P 1'
#
loop_
_entity.id
_entity.type
_entity.pdbx_description
1 polymer ?
#
loop_
_entity_poly.entity_id
_entity_poly.type
_entity_poly.pdbx_seq_one_letter_code
_entity_poly.pdbx_strand_id
1 'polypeptide(L)'
;MKKLLCIIMSAVMLLSLSCTAFAAGEVKGDISEYPVVIVPGYSSSNLYYGDSLETGETVWGLNFDYVIERVLARIAELGIGLGTFAFDDAEYITDVLASEMNPLFEKLRCNPDGTSVYELHQDYTDALHKNNAYLIENRTDTMYRQEVEISEEIAQYIGHENIYNFSSDFRMGAESCAGELDAFIQSVKEHSGKDKVNIFSLSHGGQVTATYLALYGYKGDVDNAVMTVPAIGGAGIAYDALMACVEFDEECLLRFVENGTMTEENYNWFVKAQPLGFVDTLLNTLFPKIFPTIGYWGSLWDFITVDKYEHAKETLLDSEESAGLIEISDRYHYEILPSIPEKLAECIDNGMNISIIAGTGNVVVTGMQENSDGIITTAAATGATCAPFGQRFADGYEQINPCNGKDKVSPAMDVDASTAYLPDNTWFVDGLFHGMTYKDNYTRTLMFNLLLTDNITDVYSDPAYPQFKYSTNASHTVHASFKGCDEGFVTGGADTLVVMNTSANSTVRIAAIDCDVLDLDFALNPFIDIAPGESIEIPFKGEIPAVSGTVANVTVYYAMDTVTPVGYRTQGFRIDNGESAEKQDGFVSIEPTTPFDGVVDNNLNVILKTFGFREMFSMIFNIIYYWFNALRIF
;
A
#
# COMPACT_ATOMS: atom_id res chain seq x y z
N MET A 1 28.14 43.24 -2.46
CA MET A 1 28.07 41.92 -3.06
C MET A 1 27.65 40.82 -2.07
N LYS A 2 28.40 40.53 -0.96
CA LYS A 2 28.00 39.44 -0.03
C LYS A 2 26.58 39.60 0.57
N LYS A 3 26.17 40.82 0.98
CA LYS A 3 24.81 41.07 1.49
C LYS A 3 23.72 40.95 0.43
N LEU A 4 24.01 41.28 -0.82
CA LEU A 4 23.06 41.09 -1.95
C LEU A 4 22.94 39.60 -2.30
N LEU A 5 24.04 38.85 -2.23
CA LEU A 5 24.02 37.40 -2.43
C LEU A 5 23.25 36.67 -1.32
N CYS A 6 23.37 37.10 -0.06
CA CYS A 6 22.58 36.57 1.05
C CYS A 6 21.07 36.87 0.88
N ILE A 7 20.72 38.07 0.42
CA ILE A 7 19.30 38.43 0.14
C ILE A 7 18.74 37.61 -1.03
N ILE A 8 19.53 37.42 -2.09
CA ILE A 8 19.13 36.59 -3.23
C ILE A 8 19.02 35.10 -2.81
N MET A 9 19.98 34.58 -2.03
CA MET A 9 19.89 33.21 -1.49
C MET A 9 18.71 33.06 -0.52
N SER A 10 18.43 34.05 0.33
CA SER A 10 17.24 34.01 1.20
C SER A 10 15.93 34.11 0.41
N ALA A 11 15.90 34.90 -0.66
CA ALA A 11 14.74 34.99 -1.55
C ALA A 11 14.56 33.70 -2.39
N VAL A 12 15.67 33.07 -2.83
CA VAL A 12 15.63 31.77 -3.52
C VAL A 12 15.26 30.65 -2.54
N MET A 13 15.73 30.70 -1.29
CA MET A 13 15.25 29.77 -0.24
C MET A 13 13.76 30.02 0.13
N LEU A 14 13.30 31.27 0.15
CA LEU A 14 11.88 31.59 0.37
C LEU A 14 11.02 31.23 -0.83
N LEU A 15 11.57 31.27 -2.05
CA LEU A 15 10.88 30.81 -3.27
C LEU A 15 10.96 29.28 -3.46
N SER A 16 11.99 28.62 -2.89
CA SER A 16 12.05 27.15 -2.82
C SER A 16 11.29 26.57 -1.63
N LEU A 17 10.89 27.41 -0.66
CA LEU A 17 9.91 27.14 0.40
C LEU A 17 8.48 27.56 -0.02
N SER A 18 8.25 28.01 -1.24
CA SER A 18 6.98 27.72 -1.89
C SER A 18 6.98 26.22 -2.14
N CYS A 19 6.81 25.43 -1.05
CA CYS A 19 6.01 24.22 -1.14
C CYS A 19 4.91 24.58 -2.12
N THR A 20 4.82 23.88 -3.23
CA THR A 20 3.55 23.67 -3.84
C THR A 20 2.70 23.11 -2.69
N ALA A 21 2.01 23.97 -1.96
CA ALA A 21 0.76 23.61 -1.35
C ALA A 21 -0.02 23.08 -2.55
N PHE A 22 0.00 21.78 -2.76
CA PHE A 22 -0.99 21.12 -3.57
C PHE A 22 -2.27 21.64 -2.97
N ALA A 23 -3.03 22.41 -3.74
CA ALA A 23 -4.31 22.87 -3.29
C ALA A 23 -5.05 21.61 -2.87
N ALA A 24 -5.22 21.42 -1.58
CA ALA A 24 -6.05 20.33 -1.07
C ALA A 24 -7.35 20.47 -1.83
N GLY A 25 -7.80 19.38 -2.47
CA GLY A 25 -9.05 19.43 -3.20
C GLY A 25 -10.09 19.91 -2.20
N GLU A 26 -10.94 20.84 -2.62
CA GLU A 26 -11.87 21.51 -1.74
C GLU A 26 -12.81 20.47 -1.09
N VAL A 27 -12.79 20.38 0.24
CA VAL A 27 -13.83 19.64 0.98
C VAL A 27 -15.13 20.42 0.79
N LYS A 28 -16.11 19.79 0.16
CA LYS A 28 -17.36 20.43 -0.23
C LYS A 28 -18.46 20.08 0.76
N GLY A 29 -19.18 21.08 1.25
CA GLY A 29 -20.35 20.92 2.09
C GLY A 29 -20.15 21.28 3.55
N ASP A 30 -21.10 20.89 4.39
CA ASP A 30 -21.04 21.15 5.82
C ASP A 30 -20.11 20.12 6.48
N ILE A 31 -19.16 20.62 7.25
CA ILE A 31 -18.19 19.79 7.96
C ILE A 31 -18.89 19.10 9.14
N SER A 32 -18.66 17.79 9.27
CA SER A 32 -19.15 16.97 10.38
C SER A 32 -18.72 17.57 11.74
N GLU A 33 -19.63 17.55 12.70
CA GLU A 33 -19.36 18.03 14.05
C GLU A 33 -18.69 16.97 14.95
N TYR A 34 -18.51 15.75 14.45
CA TYR A 34 -17.94 14.64 15.21
C TYR A 34 -16.40 14.63 15.15
N PRO A 35 -15.74 14.26 16.26
CA PRO A 35 -14.28 14.15 16.27
C PRO A 35 -13.81 12.99 15.39
N VAL A 36 -12.59 13.10 14.90
CA VAL A 36 -11.94 12.07 14.08
C VAL A 36 -11.03 11.21 14.95
N VAL A 37 -11.22 9.90 14.90
CA VAL A 37 -10.31 8.88 15.42
C VAL A 37 -9.47 8.35 14.27
N ILE A 38 -8.15 8.51 14.37
CA ILE A 38 -7.18 7.94 13.42
C ILE A 38 -6.77 6.57 13.94
N VAL A 39 -7.02 5.53 13.14
CA VAL A 39 -6.62 4.14 13.42
C VAL A 39 -5.45 3.81 12.50
N PRO A 40 -4.22 3.76 13.03
CA PRO A 40 -3.02 3.69 12.22
C PRO A 40 -2.77 2.31 11.62
N GLY A 41 -1.81 2.24 10.72
CA GLY A 41 -1.31 1.01 10.14
C GLY A 41 -0.55 0.11 11.11
N TYR A 42 -0.04 -1.00 10.59
CA TYR A 42 0.68 -2.01 11.38
C TYR A 42 1.94 -1.43 12.01
N SER A 43 2.23 -1.84 13.25
CA SER A 43 3.42 -1.44 14.00
C SER A 43 3.58 0.07 14.30
N SER A 44 2.54 0.86 14.09
CA SER A 44 2.56 2.32 14.31
C SER A 44 2.47 2.72 15.80
N SER A 45 2.21 1.79 16.69
CA SER A 45 2.21 2.04 18.14
C SER A 45 3.57 1.74 18.77
N ASN A 46 4.07 2.63 19.61
CA ASN A 46 5.23 2.31 20.43
C ASN A 46 4.84 1.36 21.56
N LEU A 47 5.74 0.44 21.91
CA LEU A 47 5.59 -0.50 23.01
C LEU A 47 6.72 -0.32 24.01
N TYR A 48 6.39 -0.39 25.28
CA TYR A 48 7.28 -0.16 26.41
C TYR A 48 7.25 -1.34 27.38
N TYR A 49 8.40 -1.66 27.95
CA TYR A 49 8.57 -2.65 29.00
C TYR A 49 8.98 -1.94 30.30
N GLY A 50 8.28 -2.21 31.40
CA GLY A 50 8.56 -1.63 32.71
C GLY A 50 7.31 -1.01 33.37
N ASP A 51 7.48 -0.51 34.61
CA ASP A 51 6.37 -0.11 35.47
C ASP A 51 5.69 1.22 35.09
N SER A 52 6.28 2.01 34.22
CA SER A 52 5.70 3.26 33.72
C SER A 52 6.31 3.72 32.39
N LEU A 53 5.59 4.55 31.65
CA LEU A 53 6.05 5.16 30.40
C LEU A 53 7.28 6.06 30.62
N GLU A 54 7.40 6.72 31.79
CA GLU A 54 8.52 7.61 32.10
C GLU A 54 9.84 6.88 32.38
N THR A 55 9.76 5.65 32.90
CA THR A 55 10.91 4.83 33.30
C THR A 55 11.04 3.55 32.51
N GLY A 56 10.06 3.25 31.66
CA GLY A 56 10.02 2.06 30.82
C GLY A 56 11.07 2.12 29.70
N GLU A 57 11.51 0.94 29.29
CA GLU A 57 12.37 0.77 28.11
C GLU A 57 11.48 0.69 26.87
N THR A 58 11.73 1.54 25.88
CA THR A 58 11.08 1.41 24.56
C THR A 58 11.57 0.13 23.89
N VAL A 59 10.65 -0.80 23.61
CA VAL A 59 10.95 -2.09 22.98
C VAL A 59 10.56 -2.12 21.51
N TRP A 60 9.66 -1.24 21.11
CA TRP A 60 9.32 -0.97 19.71
C TRP A 60 9.27 0.54 19.48
N GLY A 61 9.71 1.00 18.31
CA GLY A 61 10.02 2.41 18.02
C GLY A 61 11.53 2.64 17.97
N LEU A 62 12.32 1.56 17.95
CA LEU A 62 13.79 1.60 17.92
C LEU A 62 14.33 2.30 16.66
N ASN A 63 15.46 3.00 16.83
CA ASN A 63 16.24 3.48 15.71
C ASN A 63 16.93 2.29 15.02
N PHE A 64 16.44 1.90 13.83
CA PHE A 64 16.99 0.80 13.05
C PHE A 64 18.43 1.06 12.58
N ASP A 65 18.88 2.32 12.48
CA ASP A 65 20.27 2.65 12.20
C ASP A 65 21.23 2.03 13.24
N TYR A 66 20.78 1.96 14.50
CA TYR A 66 21.55 1.30 15.57
C TYR A 66 21.68 -0.22 15.34
N VAL A 67 20.62 -0.88 14.85
CA VAL A 67 20.65 -2.30 14.50
C VAL A 67 21.63 -2.54 13.35
N ILE A 68 21.56 -1.71 12.32
CA ILE A 68 22.44 -1.74 11.16
C ILE A 68 23.90 -1.60 11.59
N GLU A 69 24.22 -0.60 12.42
CA GLU A 69 25.58 -0.37 12.90
C GLU A 69 26.14 -1.56 13.68
N ARG A 70 25.33 -2.21 14.53
CA ARG A 70 25.75 -3.38 15.30
C ARG A 70 26.06 -4.58 14.41
N VAL A 71 25.19 -4.86 13.46
CA VAL A 71 25.40 -5.97 12.53
C VAL A 71 26.61 -5.73 11.64
N LEU A 72 26.77 -4.50 11.12
CA LEU A 72 27.95 -4.13 10.34
C LEU A 72 29.25 -4.26 11.15
N ALA A 73 29.26 -3.82 12.42
CA ALA A 73 30.40 -3.97 13.30
C ALA A 73 30.75 -5.45 13.52
N ARG A 74 29.73 -6.30 13.74
CA ARG A 74 29.93 -7.73 13.98
C ARG A 74 30.48 -8.47 12.77
N ILE A 75 29.98 -8.15 11.57
CA ILE A 75 30.48 -8.71 10.31
C ILE A 75 31.94 -8.28 10.05
N ALA A 76 32.26 -7.02 10.33
CA ALA A 76 33.64 -6.51 10.21
C ALA A 76 34.59 -7.22 11.19
N GLU A 77 34.17 -7.48 12.44
CA GLU A 77 34.94 -8.23 13.43
C GLU A 77 35.23 -9.68 13.00
N LEU A 78 34.30 -10.30 12.29
CA LEU A 78 34.42 -11.69 11.83
C LEU A 78 35.33 -11.83 10.61
N GLY A 79 35.85 -10.72 10.04
CA GLY A 79 36.81 -10.75 8.95
C GLY A 79 36.27 -11.36 7.66
N ILE A 80 34.96 -11.30 7.45
CA ILE A 80 34.34 -11.77 6.22
C ILE A 80 34.90 -10.95 5.08
N GLY A 81 35.64 -11.60 4.20
CA GLY A 81 36.32 -10.96 3.08
C GLY A 81 35.33 -10.37 2.08
N LEU A 82 35.44 -9.08 1.88
CA LEU A 82 34.57 -8.17 1.13
C LEU A 82 34.47 -8.46 -0.38
N GLY A 83 34.94 -9.57 -0.89
CA GLY A 83 35.17 -9.75 -2.32
C GLY A 83 34.49 -10.90 -3.03
N THR A 84 33.95 -11.87 -2.28
CA THR A 84 33.37 -13.08 -2.89
C THR A 84 32.22 -13.62 -2.05
N PHE A 85 31.02 -13.03 -2.18
CA PHE A 85 29.83 -13.69 -1.65
C PHE A 85 29.41 -14.82 -2.62
N ALA A 86 29.39 -16.03 -2.11
CA ALA A 86 28.73 -17.15 -2.74
C ALA A 86 27.39 -17.42 -2.00
N PHE A 87 26.44 -18.06 -2.64
CA PHE A 87 25.18 -18.52 -2.01
C PHE A 87 25.40 -19.34 -0.73
N ASP A 88 26.55 -20.01 -0.62
CA ASP A 88 26.97 -20.78 0.56
C ASP A 88 27.20 -19.89 1.81
N ASP A 89 27.32 -18.57 1.64
CA ASP A 89 27.53 -17.63 2.74
C ASP A 89 26.22 -17.13 3.37
N ALA A 90 25.04 -17.36 2.73
CA ALA A 90 23.73 -16.87 3.20
C ALA A 90 23.39 -17.43 4.59
N GLU A 91 23.68 -18.71 4.84
CA GLU A 91 23.45 -19.37 6.14
C GLU A 91 24.23 -18.65 7.26
N TYR A 92 25.49 -18.37 7.04
CA TYR A 92 26.34 -17.70 8.02
C TYR A 92 25.94 -16.23 8.24
N ILE A 93 25.63 -15.51 7.17
CA ILE A 93 25.18 -14.12 7.25
C ILE A 93 23.89 -14.03 8.06
N THR A 94 22.93 -14.91 7.78
CA THR A 94 21.64 -14.93 8.48
C THR A 94 21.78 -15.40 9.92
N ASP A 95 22.74 -16.26 10.27
CA ASP A 95 23.07 -16.59 11.67
C ASP A 95 23.54 -15.34 12.44
N VAL A 96 24.41 -14.53 11.83
CA VAL A 96 24.87 -13.26 12.43
C VAL A 96 23.68 -12.31 12.57
N LEU A 97 22.88 -12.12 11.51
CA LEU A 97 21.70 -11.27 11.53
C LEU A 97 20.72 -11.68 12.64
N ALA A 98 20.35 -12.95 12.69
CA ALA A 98 19.44 -13.47 13.71
C ALA A 98 20.02 -13.33 15.14
N SER A 99 21.34 -13.54 15.31
CA SER A 99 21.99 -13.37 16.60
C SER A 99 21.96 -11.95 17.15
N GLU A 100 21.93 -10.94 16.28
CA GLU A 100 21.80 -9.53 16.67
C GLU A 100 20.33 -9.07 16.75
N MET A 101 19.46 -9.58 15.88
CA MET A 101 18.03 -9.21 15.85
C MET A 101 17.23 -9.84 16.99
N ASN A 102 17.37 -11.14 17.24
CA ASN A 102 16.59 -11.82 18.27
C ASN A 102 16.72 -11.20 19.67
N PRO A 103 17.92 -10.79 20.16
CA PRO A 103 18.02 -10.11 21.45
C PRO A 103 17.34 -8.73 21.48
N LEU A 104 17.31 -8.01 20.36
CA LEU A 104 16.65 -6.70 20.28
C LEU A 104 15.15 -6.81 20.36
N PHE A 105 14.59 -7.86 19.76
CA PHE A 105 13.15 -8.12 19.74
C PHE A 105 12.70 -9.14 20.80
N GLU A 106 13.60 -9.57 21.71
CA GLU A 106 13.29 -10.56 22.74
C GLU A 106 12.05 -10.20 23.58
N LYS A 107 11.88 -8.90 23.89
CA LYS A 107 10.74 -8.44 24.67
C LYS A 107 9.42 -8.41 23.89
N LEU A 108 9.49 -8.49 22.56
CA LEU A 108 8.30 -8.56 21.70
C LEU A 108 7.79 -9.99 21.52
N ARG A 109 8.46 -10.99 22.10
CA ARG A 109 8.06 -12.39 21.96
C ARG A 109 6.66 -12.64 22.51
N CYS A 110 5.93 -13.49 21.78
CA CYS A 110 4.75 -14.17 22.29
C CYS A 110 5.06 -15.64 22.55
N ASN A 111 4.31 -16.24 23.46
CA ASN A 111 4.26 -17.68 23.67
C ASN A 111 3.63 -18.36 22.45
N PRO A 112 3.81 -19.68 22.26
CA PRO A 112 3.15 -20.39 21.17
C PRO A 112 1.63 -20.25 21.14
N ASP A 113 0.98 -20.01 22.30
CA ASP A 113 -0.45 -19.77 22.42
C ASP A 113 -0.89 -18.33 22.03
N GLY A 114 0.03 -17.48 21.54
CA GLY A 114 -0.22 -16.12 21.15
C GLY A 114 -0.16 -15.08 22.28
N THR A 115 -0.05 -15.50 23.54
CA THR A 115 0.05 -14.59 24.68
C THR A 115 1.43 -13.93 24.76
N SER A 116 1.51 -12.66 25.17
CA SER A 116 2.79 -11.96 25.32
C SER A 116 3.65 -12.59 26.44
N VAL A 117 4.94 -12.83 26.16
CA VAL A 117 5.91 -13.32 27.15
C VAL A 117 6.18 -12.25 28.21
N TYR A 118 6.20 -10.99 27.80
CA TYR A 118 6.47 -9.85 28.65
C TYR A 118 5.24 -8.95 28.74
N GLU A 119 4.97 -8.38 29.89
CA GLU A 119 3.94 -7.37 30.02
C GLU A 119 4.44 -6.08 29.38
N LEU A 120 3.89 -5.77 28.22
CA LEU A 120 4.19 -4.55 27.48
C LEU A 120 3.04 -3.58 27.61
N HIS A 121 3.38 -2.30 27.61
CA HIS A 121 2.43 -1.21 27.65
C HIS A 121 2.58 -0.39 26.38
N GLN A 122 1.46 0.07 25.87
CA GLN A 122 1.45 1.14 24.88
C GLN A 122 1.77 2.46 25.61
N ASP A 123 2.04 3.53 24.85
CA ASP A 123 1.90 4.87 25.39
C ASP A 123 0.43 5.08 25.84
N TYR A 124 0.02 6.25 26.18
CA TYR A 124 -1.33 6.49 26.67
C TYR A 124 -2.44 5.80 25.84
N THR A 125 -3.48 5.32 26.51
CA THR A 125 -4.65 4.65 25.89
C THR A 125 -5.95 5.45 26.05
N ASP A 126 -5.90 6.59 26.73
CA ASP A 126 -7.05 7.46 26.97
C ASP A 126 -7.11 8.63 25.98
N ALA A 127 -8.32 9.14 25.76
CA ALA A 127 -8.58 10.20 24.78
C ALA A 127 -7.82 11.50 25.09
N LEU A 128 -7.64 11.90 26.33
CA LEU A 128 -6.96 13.14 26.69
C LEU A 128 -5.52 13.15 26.17
N HIS A 129 -4.76 12.09 26.49
CA HIS A 129 -3.34 11.99 26.12
C HIS A 129 -3.12 11.63 24.64
N LYS A 130 -4.14 11.08 23.99
CA LYS A 130 -4.15 10.76 22.56
C LYS A 130 -4.78 11.84 21.69
N ASN A 131 -5.24 12.94 22.29
CA ASN A 131 -5.71 14.11 21.56
C ASN A 131 -4.57 14.82 20.84
N ASN A 132 -4.77 15.20 19.59
CA ASN A 132 -3.71 15.76 18.75
C ASN A 132 -3.19 17.10 19.29
N ALA A 133 -4.07 17.95 19.86
CA ALA A 133 -3.63 19.20 20.49
C ALA A 133 -2.75 18.94 21.72
N TYR A 134 -3.07 17.93 22.55
CA TYR A 134 -2.25 17.53 23.68
C TYR A 134 -0.87 17.01 23.22
N LEU A 135 -0.83 16.15 22.21
CA LEU A 135 0.41 15.58 21.68
C LEU A 135 1.34 16.67 21.12
N ILE A 136 0.80 17.67 20.42
CA ILE A 136 1.57 18.82 19.90
C ILE A 136 2.11 19.67 21.05
N GLU A 137 1.30 19.98 22.06
CA GLU A 137 1.72 20.81 23.19
C GLU A 137 2.81 20.14 24.04
N ASN A 138 2.68 18.84 24.25
CA ASN A 138 3.57 18.09 25.14
C ASN A 138 4.74 17.41 24.39
N ARG A 139 4.78 17.51 23.07
CA ARG A 139 5.83 16.95 22.18
C ARG A 139 6.25 15.54 22.57
N THR A 140 5.29 14.68 22.71
CA THR A 140 5.59 13.25 22.83
C THR A 140 6.01 12.78 21.44
N ASP A 141 7.24 12.30 21.27
CA ASP A 141 7.82 11.85 19.98
C ASP A 141 7.16 10.58 19.42
N THR A 142 5.94 10.31 19.81
CA THR A 142 5.20 9.08 19.52
C THR A 142 4.36 9.13 18.26
N MET A 143 4.27 10.29 17.60
CA MET A 143 3.51 10.40 16.36
C MET A 143 4.36 10.01 15.15
N TYR A 144 3.90 9.02 14.41
CA TYR A 144 4.49 8.65 13.13
C TYR A 144 4.23 9.72 12.07
N ARG A 145 5.19 9.84 11.15
CA ARG A 145 5.27 10.96 10.23
C ARG A 145 4.07 11.06 9.28
N GLN A 146 3.45 9.94 8.92
CA GLN A 146 2.29 9.94 8.01
C GLN A 146 1.00 10.34 8.69
N GLU A 147 0.73 9.79 9.87
CA GLU A 147 -0.43 10.17 10.67
C GLU A 147 -0.34 11.64 11.07
N VAL A 148 0.87 12.16 11.29
CA VAL A 148 1.09 13.60 11.54
C VAL A 148 0.67 14.42 10.33
N GLU A 149 1.11 14.06 9.11
CA GLU A 149 0.77 14.82 7.89
C GLU A 149 -0.74 14.82 7.64
N ILE A 150 -1.40 13.66 7.78
CA ILE A 150 -2.86 13.53 7.66
C ILE A 150 -3.57 14.32 8.76
N SER A 151 -3.10 14.22 10.02
CA SER A 151 -3.66 14.96 11.15
C SER A 151 -3.58 16.46 10.96
N GLU A 152 -2.46 16.98 10.43
CA GLU A 152 -2.27 18.39 10.14
C GLU A 152 -3.23 18.89 9.05
N GLU A 153 -3.48 18.07 8.02
CA GLU A 153 -4.45 18.44 6.99
C GLU A 153 -5.89 18.39 7.49
N ILE A 154 -6.28 17.35 8.21
CA ILE A 154 -7.62 17.24 8.83
C ILE A 154 -7.84 18.40 9.81
N ALA A 155 -6.81 18.76 10.58
CA ALA A 155 -6.89 19.86 11.55
C ALA A 155 -7.20 21.22 10.92
N GLN A 156 -6.90 21.43 9.64
CA GLN A 156 -7.28 22.65 8.92
C GLN A 156 -8.81 22.83 8.83
N TYR A 157 -9.56 21.73 8.90
CA TYR A 157 -11.03 21.74 8.82
C TYR A 157 -11.70 21.70 10.19
N ILE A 158 -11.19 20.90 11.12
CA ILE A 158 -11.88 20.62 12.40
C ILE A 158 -11.10 21.04 13.65
N GLY A 159 -9.83 21.47 13.53
CA GLY A 159 -8.94 21.77 14.66
C GLY A 159 -8.30 20.51 15.28
N HIS A 160 -7.11 20.69 15.86
CA HIS A 160 -6.36 19.60 16.50
C HIS A 160 -7.06 18.99 17.71
N GLU A 161 -7.89 19.77 18.40
CA GLU A 161 -8.66 19.37 19.57
C GLU A 161 -9.75 18.33 19.27
N ASN A 162 -10.11 18.17 18.00
CA ASN A 162 -11.10 17.21 17.52
C ASN A 162 -10.48 15.99 16.84
N ILE A 163 -9.17 15.77 16.97
CA ILE A 163 -8.46 14.62 16.39
C ILE A 163 -7.85 13.79 17.51
N TYR A 164 -8.02 12.47 17.43
CA TYR A 164 -7.56 11.49 18.40
C TYR A 164 -6.82 10.36 17.71
N ASN A 165 -5.63 10.00 18.22
CA ASN A 165 -4.76 9.00 17.62
C ASN A 165 -4.85 7.69 18.40
N PHE A 166 -5.51 6.68 17.85
CA PHE A 166 -5.60 5.36 18.46
C PHE A 166 -4.25 4.64 18.43
N SER A 167 -4.00 3.83 19.45
CA SER A 167 -2.88 2.88 19.47
C SER A 167 -3.31 1.57 20.11
N SER A 168 -2.72 0.47 19.65
CA SER A 168 -2.93 -0.87 20.18
C SER A 168 -1.62 -1.65 20.25
N ASP A 169 -1.61 -2.76 20.95
CA ASP A 169 -0.52 -3.72 20.80
C ASP A 169 -0.68 -4.45 19.47
N PHE A 170 0.01 -3.95 18.45
CA PHE A 170 -0.08 -4.42 17.07
C PHE A 170 0.28 -5.91 16.87
N ARG A 171 0.90 -6.56 17.87
CA ARG A 171 1.22 -7.99 17.83
C ARG A 171 -0.02 -8.87 18.07
N MET A 172 -1.03 -8.31 18.72
CA MET A 172 -2.26 -9.02 19.04
C MET A 172 -3.15 -9.14 17.79
N GLY A 173 -4.06 -10.10 17.79
CA GLY A 173 -5.01 -10.29 16.70
C GLY A 173 -6.01 -9.14 16.56
N ALA A 174 -6.62 -9.04 15.40
CA ALA A 174 -7.54 -7.97 15.03
C ALA A 174 -8.75 -7.84 15.99
N GLU A 175 -9.26 -8.95 16.53
CA GLU A 175 -10.34 -8.94 17.52
C GLU A 175 -9.92 -8.23 18.80
N SER A 176 -8.71 -8.49 19.32
CA SER A 176 -8.18 -7.81 20.51
C SER A 176 -8.04 -6.32 20.28
N CYS A 177 -7.43 -5.92 19.14
CA CYS A 177 -7.26 -4.52 18.77
C CYS A 177 -8.62 -3.81 18.58
N ALA A 178 -9.63 -4.50 18.03
CA ALA A 178 -10.98 -3.97 17.89
C ALA A 178 -11.67 -3.74 19.24
N GLY A 179 -11.42 -4.59 20.24
CA GLY A 179 -11.88 -4.39 21.60
C GLY A 179 -11.24 -3.17 22.28
N GLU A 180 -9.94 -2.95 22.04
CA GLU A 180 -9.24 -1.74 22.52
C GLU A 180 -9.77 -0.48 21.82
N LEU A 181 -10.07 -0.56 20.50
CA LEU A 181 -10.67 0.54 19.74
C LEU A 181 -12.06 0.90 20.26
N ASP A 182 -12.89 -0.10 20.62
CA ASP A 182 -14.19 0.14 21.25
C ASP A 182 -14.06 0.94 22.55
N ALA A 183 -13.16 0.52 23.43
CA ALA A 183 -12.91 1.23 24.69
C ALA A 183 -12.38 2.66 24.45
N PHE A 184 -11.51 2.83 23.46
CA PHE A 184 -10.96 4.13 23.09
C PHE A 184 -12.05 5.07 22.55
N ILE A 185 -12.94 4.59 21.67
CA ILE A 185 -14.07 5.38 21.15
C ILE A 185 -14.98 5.85 22.28
N GLN A 186 -15.27 5.00 23.29
CA GLN A 186 -16.05 5.45 24.46
C GLN A 186 -15.32 6.58 25.21
N SER A 187 -14.00 6.48 25.38
CA SER A 187 -13.18 7.53 26.00
C SER A 187 -13.21 8.84 25.19
N VAL A 188 -13.14 8.75 23.84
CA VAL A 188 -13.24 9.93 22.96
C VAL A 188 -14.60 10.59 23.05
N LYS A 189 -15.69 9.82 23.08
CA LYS A 189 -17.06 10.34 23.25
C LYS A 189 -17.22 11.05 24.60
N GLU A 190 -16.69 10.48 25.67
CA GLU A 190 -16.71 11.11 27.00
C GLU A 190 -15.90 12.42 27.01
N HIS A 191 -14.68 12.41 26.45
CA HIS A 191 -13.79 13.58 26.45
C HIS A 191 -14.31 14.71 25.55
N SER A 192 -14.79 14.38 24.35
CA SER A 192 -15.31 15.37 23.38
C SER A 192 -16.72 15.87 23.69
N GLY A 193 -17.48 15.10 24.49
CA GLY A 193 -18.89 15.35 24.75
C GLY A 193 -19.81 15.09 23.56
N LYS A 194 -19.32 14.37 22.54
CA LYS A 194 -20.08 13.97 21.36
C LYS A 194 -20.59 12.54 21.52
N ASP A 195 -21.68 12.21 20.85
CA ASP A 195 -22.29 10.88 20.91
C ASP A 195 -21.77 9.93 19.82
N LYS A 196 -21.09 10.45 18.80
CA LYS A 196 -20.44 9.68 17.74
C LYS A 196 -19.01 10.18 17.46
N VAL A 197 -18.27 9.40 16.67
CA VAL A 197 -16.97 9.73 16.10
C VAL A 197 -16.96 9.45 14.60
N ASN A 198 -16.03 10.09 13.87
CA ASN A 198 -15.63 9.65 12.54
C ASN A 198 -14.34 8.83 12.66
N ILE A 199 -14.18 7.79 11.86
CA ILE A 199 -12.99 6.93 11.83
C ILE A 199 -12.27 7.12 10.49
N PHE A 200 -10.99 7.46 10.56
CA PHE A 200 -10.05 7.31 9.46
C PHE A 200 -9.11 6.16 9.79
N SER A 201 -8.98 5.20 8.89
CA SER A 201 -8.10 4.05 9.10
C SER A 201 -7.29 3.69 7.87
N LEU A 202 -6.08 3.16 8.09
CA LEU A 202 -5.11 2.84 7.06
C LEU A 202 -4.61 1.40 7.25
N SER A 203 -4.53 0.61 6.16
CA SER A 203 -3.88 -0.70 6.19
C SER A 203 -4.42 -1.66 7.28
N HIS A 204 -3.60 -2.11 8.22
CA HIS A 204 -4.00 -2.87 9.41
C HIS A 204 -5.09 -2.14 10.21
N GLY A 205 -5.00 -0.80 10.32
CA GLY A 205 -6.06 -0.02 10.96
C GLY A 205 -7.42 -0.23 10.28
N GLY A 206 -7.45 -0.45 8.96
CA GLY A 206 -8.65 -0.83 8.23
C GLY A 206 -9.17 -2.22 8.61
N GLN A 207 -8.28 -3.21 8.83
CA GLN A 207 -8.65 -4.53 9.36
C GLN A 207 -9.27 -4.40 10.76
N VAL A 208 -8.63 -3.63 11.66
CA VAL A 208 -9.13 -3.37 13.02
C VAL A 208 -10.48 -2.64 12.97
N THR A 209 -10.64 -1.65 12.09
CA THR A 209 -11.90 -0.90 11.94
C THR A 209 -13.02 -1.79 11.40
N ALA A 210 -12.77 -2.61 10.37
CA ALA A 210 -13.76 -3.55 9.85
C ALA A 210 -14.18 -4.57 10.92
N THR A 211 -13.22 -5.09 11.69
CA THR A 211 -13.46 -6.00 12.81
C THR A 211 -14.26 -5.30 13.92
N TYR A 212 -13.92 -4.05 14.27
CA TYR A 212 -14.68 -3.25 15.23
C TYR A 212 -16.13 -3.05 14.77
N LEU A 213 -16.35 -2.67 13.52
CA LEU A 213 -17.70 -2.49 12.99
C LEU A 213 -18.51 -3.79 12.97
N ALA A 214 -17.86 -4.92 12.66
CA ALA A 214 -18.51 -6.23 12.70
C ALA A 214 -18.94 -6.63 14.12
N LEU A 215 -18.12 -6.36 15.14
CA LEU A 215 -18.36 -6.78 16.51
C LEU A 215 -19.16 -5.75 17.34
N TYR A 216 -18.96 -4.47 17.09
CA TYR A 216 -19.47 -3.37 17.95
C TYR A 216 -20.30 -2.33 17.19
N GLY A 217 -20.38 -2.39 15.84
CA GLY A 217 -21.10 -1.41 15.01
C GLY A 217 -22.57 -1.23 15.38
N TYR A 218 -23.19 -2.26 15.98
CA TYR A 218 -24.57 -2.19 16.49
C TYR A 218 -24.79 -1.10 17.55
N LYS A 219 -23.71 -0.56 18.15
CA LYS A 219 -23.78 0.52 19.15
C LYS A 219 -24.13 1.88 18.54
N GLY A 220 -23.86 2.07 17.24
CA GLY A 220 -24.11 3.31 16.52
C GLY A 220 -23.18 4.47 16.92
N ASP A 221 -21.98 4.16 17.39
CA ASP A 221 -20.99 5.12 17.90
C ASP A 221 -20.20 5.83 16.79
N VAL A 222 -20.34 5.40 15.54
CA VAL A 222 -19.63 5.92 14.37
C VAL A 222 -20.62 6.59 13.42
N ASP A 223 -20.19 7.70 12.82
CA ASP A 223 -20.92 8.42 11.77
C ASP A 223 -20.31 8.09 10.40
N ASN A 224 -19.08 8.51 10.17
CA ASN A 224 -18.34 8.19 8.95
C ASN A 224 -17.15 7.27 9.27
N ALA A 225 -16.96 6.19 8.51
CA ALA A 225 -15.78 5.33 8.57
C ALA A 225 -15.13 5.21 7.20
N VAL A 226 -13.90 5.66 7.07
CA VAL A 226 -13.11 5.59 5.84
C VAL A 226 -11.93 4.65 6.05
N MET A 227 -11.94 3.53 5.33
CA MET A 227 -10.87 2.54 5.33
C MET A 227 -10.06 2.67 4.05
N THR A 228 -8.81 3.11 4.16
CA THR A 228 -7.92 3.32 3.02
C THR A 228 -6.91 2.20 2.94
N VAL A 229 -6.79 1.55 1.80
CA VAL A 229 -5.94 0.38 1.53
C VAL A 229 -5.97 -0.67 2.65
N PRO A 230 -7.18 -1.09 3.09
CA PRO A 230 -7.32 -1.88 4.30
C PRO A 230 -6.88 -3.32 4.12
N ALA A 231 -6.29 -3.92 5.14
CA ALA A 231 -5.90 -5.34 5.14
C ALA A 231 -7.03 -6.26 5.65
N ILE A 232 -8.28 -6.03 5.26
CA ILE A 232 -9.45 -6.75 5.80
C ILE A 232 -9.30 -8.26 5.65
N GLY A 233 -8.98 -8.74 4.44
CA GLY A 233 -8.74 -10.16 4.17
C GLY A 233 -7.29 -10.61 4.37
N GLY A 234 -6.46 -9.75 4.97
CA GLY A 234 -5.06 -10.03 5.24
C GLY A 234 -4.08 -9.36 4.27
N ALA A 235 -2.81 -9.77 4.37
CA ALA A 235 -1.70 -9.34 3.52
C ALA A 235 -0.82 -10.55 3.24
N GLY A 236 -0.80 -11.05 2.01
CA GLY A 236 -0.13 -12.29 1.62
C GLY A 236 1.37 -12.33 1.92
N ILE A 237 2.00 -11.15 2.06
CA ILE A 237 3.42 -11.06 2.45
C ILE A 237 3.70 -11.67 3.84
N ALA A 238 2.70 -11.75 4.73
CA ALA A 238 2.86 -12.42 6.02
C ALA A 238 3.03 -13.94 5.84
N TYR A 239 2.25 -14.54 4.94
CA TYR A 239 2.43 -15.93 4.57
C TYR A 239 3.81 -16.19 3.96
N ASP A 240 4.22 -15.37 2.97
CA ASP A 240 5.50 -15.55 2.28
C ASP A 240 6.68 -15.46 3.25
N ALA A 241 6.62 -14.54 4.22
CA ALA A 241 7.64 -14.39 5.25
C ALA A 241 7.65 -15.60 6.21
N LEU A 242 6.50 -15.97 6.78
CA LEU A 242 6.42 -17.08 7.74
C LEU A 242 6.80 -18.41 7.10
N MET A 243 6.39 -18.65 5.85
CA MET A 243 6.70 -19.87 5.10
C MET A 243 8.09 -19.85 4.46
N ALA A 244 8.82 -18.73 4.57
CA ALA A 244 10.15 -18.56 3.96
C ALA A 244 10.14 -18.82 2.44
N CYS A 245 9.16 -18.26 1.74
CA CYS A 245 8.98 -18.42 0.30
C CYS A 245 8.86 -17.06 -0.43
N VAL A 246 9.54 -16.04 0.07
CA VAL A 246 9.62 -14.72 -0.56
C VAL A 246 10.35 -14.81 -1.90
N GLU A 247 9.76 -14.21 -2.93
CA GLU A 247 10.34 -14.05 -4.27
C GLU A 247 10.11 -12.60 -4.71
N PHE A 248 11.19 -11.82 -4.90
CA PHE A 248 11.06 -10.44 -5.35
C PHE A 248 10.96 -10.34 -6.87
N ASP A 249 10.05 -9.49 -7.32
CA ASP A 249 9.91 -9.13 -8.72
C ASP A 249 10.63 -7.80 -9.02
N GLU A 250 11.30 -7.72 -10.19
CA GLU A 250 12.03 -6.51 -10.61
C GLU A 250 11.07 -5.34 -10.87
N GLU A 251 9.89 -5.61 -11.44
CA GLU A 251 8.88 -4.58 -11.72
C GLU A 251 8.36 -3.98 -10.42
N CYS A 252 8.10 -4.79 -9.40
CA CYS A 252 7.71 -4.30 -8.09
C CYS A 252 8.78 -3.40 -7.48
N LEU A 253 10.05 -3.79 -7.55
CA LEU A 253 11.16 -2.97 -7.04
C LEU A 253 11.27 -1.63 -7.77
N LEU A 254 11.01 -1.60 -9.08
CA LEU A 254 10.97 -0.35 -9.85
C LEU A 254 9.89 0.60 -9.32
N ARG A 255 8.72 0.09 -8.90
CA ARG A 255 7.65 0.91 -8.31
C ARG A 255 8.08 1.61 -7.03
N PHE A 256 8.92 0.96 -6.19
CA PHE A 256 9.48 1.61 -5.00
C PHE A 256 10.41 2.78 -5.32
N VAL A 257 11.09 2.75 -6.46
CA VAL A 257 11.88 3.90 -6.93
C VAL A 257 10.99 5.01 -7.44
N GLU A 258 10.02 4.68 -8.26
CA GLU A 258 9.09 5.63 -8.87
C GLU A 258 8.30 6.41 -7.81
N ASN A 259 7.89 5.75 -6.74
CA ASN A 259 7.18 6.39 -5.63
C ASN A 259 8.10 7.06 -4.59
N GLY A 260 9.42 6.98 -4.76
CA GLY A 260 10.41 7.61 -3.88
C GLY A 260 10.66 6.87 -2.55
N THR A 261 10.12 5.66 -2.40
CA THR A 261 10.37 4.80 -1.22
C THR A 261 11.77 4.19 -1.25
N MET A 262 12.27 3.91 -2.44
CA MET A 262 13.62 3.37 -2.67
C MET A 262 14.46 4.37 -3.47
N THR A 263 15.77 4.47 -3.17
CA THR A 263 16.68 5.25 -4.00
C THR A 263 17.06 4.47 -5.26
N GLU A 264 17.35 5.19 -6.35
CA GLU A 264 17.86 4.62 -7.59
C GLU A 264 19.11 3.75 -7.36
N GLU A 265 20.01 4.17 -6.46
CA GLU A 265 21.21 3.42 -6.10
C GLU A 265 20.88 2.06 -5.49
N ASN A 266 19.90 2.02 -4.57
CA ASN A 266 19.42 0.80 -3.95
C ASN A 266 18.75 -0.12 -4.96
N TYR A 267 17.89 0.41 -5.84
CA TYR A 267 17.26 -0.34 -6.93
C TYR A 267 18.29 -0.99 -7.86
N ASN A 268 19.21 -0.20 -8.38
CA ASN A 268 20.26 -0.70 -9.28
C ASN A 268 21.09 -1.83 -8.68
N TRP A 269 21.25 -1.80 -7.37
CA TRP A 269 21.91 -2.87 -6.66
C TRP A 269 21.02 -4.12 -6.54
N PHE A 270 19.75 -3.95 -6.18
CA PHE A 270 18.78 -5.03 -6.11
C PHE A 270 18.70 -5.80 -7.42
N VAL A 271 18.49 -5.10 -8.51
CA VAL A 271 18.41 -5.69 -9.86
C VAL A 271 19.68 -6.48 -10.20
N LYS A 272 20.84 -6.06 -9.68
CA LYS A 272 22.10 -6.78 -9.85
C LYS A 272 22.24 -8.01 -8.97
N ALA A 273 21.70 -7.96 -7.75
CA ALA A 273 21.73 -9.08 -6.80
C ALA A 273 20.60 -10.09 -7.05
N GLN A 274 19.44 -9.61 -7.48
CA GLN A 274 18.24 -10.41 -7.69
C GLN A 274 18.36 -11.46 -8.81
N PRO A 275 18.98 -11.19 -9.99
CA PRO A 275 19.20 -12.22 -11.01
C PRO A 275 19.94 -13.46 -10.50
N LEU A 276 20.61 -13.34 -9.37
CA LEU A 276 21.28 -14.44 -8.69
C LEU A 276 20.40 -15.10 -7.62
N GLY A 277 19.17 -14.59 -7.36
CA GLY A 277 18.29 -15.06 -6.28
C GLY A 277 18.89 -14.85 -4.87
N PHE A 278 19.87 -13.94 -4.74
CA PHE A 278 20.58 -13.77 -3.47
C PHE A 278 19.71 -13.18 -2.38
N VAL A 279 18.89 -12.18 -2.71
CA VAL A 279 18.02 -11.50 -1.74
C VAL A 279 16.95 -12.46 -1.24
N ASP A 280 16.31 -13.19 -2.14
CA ASP A 280 15.31 -14.21 -1.79
C ASP A 280 15.92 -15.30 -0.90
N THR A 281 17.10 -15.80 -1.28
CA THR A 281 17.84 -16.80 -0.47
C THR A 281 18.15 -16.27 0.92
N LEU A 282 18.59 -15.01 1.02
CA LEU A 282 18.92 -14.39 2.31
C LEU A 282 17.68 -14.28 3.20
N LEU A 283 16.57 -13.77 2.70
CA LEU A 283 15.33 -13.60 3.47
C LEU A 283 14.73 -14.95 3.85
N ASN A 284 14.64 -15.87 2.90
CA ASN A 284 14.07 -17.20 3.15
C ASN A 284 14.94 -18.04 4.11
N THR A 285 16.23 -17.72 4.25
CA THR A 285 17.09 -18.32 5.28
C THR A 285 16.97 -17.61 6.62
N LEU A 286 16.71 -16.29 6.63
CA LEU A 286 16.59 -15.48 7.85
C LEU A 286 15.27 -15.70 8.59
N PHE A 287 14.13 -15.72 7.87
CA PHE A 287 12.80 -15.79 8.50
C PHE A 287 12.64 -16.98 9.46
N PRO A 288 13.05 -18.20 9.13
CA PRO A 288 12.99 -19.31 10.09
C PRO A 288 13.81 -19.07 11.38
N LYS A 289 14.90 -18.30 11.29
CA LYS A 289 15.77 -18.00 12.45
C LYS A 289 15.21 -16.94 13.39
N ILE A 290 14.34 -16.06 12.88
CA ILE A 290 13.64 -15.05 13.68
C ILE A 290 12.21 -15.49 14.06
N PHE A 291 11.71 -16.58 13.49
CA PHE A 291 10.37 -17.11 13.79
C PHE A 291 10.12 -17.29 15.30
N PRO A 292 11.05 -17.81 16.13
CA PRO A 292 10.83 -17.92 17.57
C PRO A 292 10.54 -16.59 18.27
N THR A 293 10.86 -15.47 17.64
CA THR A 293 10.65 -14.13 18.18
C THR A 293 9.33 -13.51 17.71
N ILE A 294 8.99 -13.65 16.44
CA ILE A 294 7.83 -12.98 15.84
C ILE A 294 6.71 -13.94 15.40
N GLY A 295 7.02 -15.23 15.21
CA GLY A 295 6.11 -16.19 14.57
C GLY A 295 4.84 -16.51 15.36
N TYR A 296 4.73 -16.07 16.61
CA TYR A 296 3.54 -16.27 17.44
C TYR A 296 2.75 -14.98 17.69
N TRP A 297 2.99 -13.92 16.91
CA TRP A 297 2.16 -12.72 16.96
C TRP A 297 0.82 -12.98 16.27
N GLY A 298 -0.28 -12.82 17.01
CA GLY A 298 -1.63 -13.09 16.50
C GLY A 298 -1.96 -12.30 15.23
N SER A 299 -1.50 -11.06 15.13
CA SER A 299 -1.71 -10.22 13.95
C SER A 299 -1.08 -10.79 12.67
N LEU A 300 0.09 -11.44 12.76
CA LEU A 300 0.71 -12.06 11.57
C LEU A 300 -0.13 -13.23 11.05
N TRP A 301 -0.83 -13.94 11.94
CA TRP A 301 -1.73 -15.03 11.56
C TRP A 301 -3.02 -14.48 10.95
N ASP A 302 -3.58 -13.41 11.49
CA ASP A 302 -4.75 -12.73 10.93
C ASP A 302 -4.45 -12.05 9.57
N PHE A 303 -3.18 -11.80 9.25
CA PHE A 303 -2.75 -11.32 7.94
C PHE A 303 -2.63 -12.42 6.87
N ILE A 304 -2.53 -13.69 7.26
CA ILE A 304 -2.52 -14.75 6.25
C ILE A 304 -3.89 -14.81 5.59
N THR A 305 -3.94 -14.78 4.26
CA THR A 305 -5.19 -14.88 3.53
C THR A 305 -5.87 -16.24 3.74
N VAL A 306 -7.20 -16.28 3.73
CA VAL A 306 -7.98 -17.46 4.12
C VAL A 306 -7.64 -18.71 3.31
N ASP A 307 -7.30 -18.55 2.03
CA ASP A 307 -6.90 -19.63 1.12
C ASP A 307 -5.55 -20.28 1.46
N LYS A 308 -4.67 -19.53 2.14
CA LYS A 308 -3.32 -19.97 2.55
C LYS A 308 -3.23 -20.35 4.04
N TYR A 309 -4.23 -19.95 4.82
CA TYR A 309 -4.20 -20.05 6.28
C TYR A 309 -4.06 -21.49 6.79
N GLU A 310 -4.86 -22.44 6.28
CA GLU A 310 -4.78 -23.83 6.72
C GLU A 310 -3.40 -24.44 6.48
N HIS A 311 -2.81 -24.18 5.30
CA HIS A 311 -1.48 -24.69 4.97
C HIS A 311 -0.39 -24.15 5.91
N ALA A 312 -0.43 -22.85 6.22
CA ALA A 312 0.52 -22.25 7.15
C ALA A 312 0.34 -22.81 8.57
N LYS A 313 -0.90 -22.90 9.04
CA LYS A 313 -1.27 -23.44 10.35
C LYS A 313 -0.76 -24.86 10.55
N GLU A 314 -1.06 -25.76 9.61
CA GLU A 314 -0.62 -27.16 9.66
C GLU A 314 0.90 -27.33 9.57
N THR A 315 1.60 -26.38 8.91
CA THR A 315 3.04 -26.47 8.68
C THR A 315 3.86 -25.91 9.85
N LEU A 316 3.39 -24.81 10.46
CA LEU A 316 4.22 -24.02 11.38
C LEU A 316 3.78 -24.09 12.85
N LEU A 317 2.53 -24.46 13.14
CA LEU A 317 2.01 -24.47 14.50
C LEU A 317 1.88 -25.90 15.05
N ASP A 318 2.36 -26.10 16.29
CA ASP A 318 2.02 -27.29 17.05
C ASP A 318 0.60 -27.18 17.60
N SER A 319 -0.25 -28.17 17.33
CA SER A 319 -1.67 -28.13 17.67
C SER A 319 -1.98 -28.12 19.17
N GLU A 320 -1.05 -28.56 20.03
CA GLU A 320 -1.24 -28.53 21.49
C GLU A 320 -0.63 -27.27 22.09
N GLU A 321 0.60 -26.92 21.73
CA GLU A 321 1.29 -25.75 22.27
C GLU A 321 0.71 -24.44 21.76
N SER A 322 0.21 -24.40 20.50
CA SER A 322 -0.36 -23.22 19.85
C SER A 322 -1.89 -23.18 19.88
N ALA A 323 -2.55 -23.99 20.69
CA ALA A 323 -4.02 -24.10 20.69
C ALA A 323 -4.71 -22.74 20.89
N GLY A 324 -4.19 -21.87 21.76
CA GLY A 324 -4.76 -20.53 21.97
C GLY A 324 -4.63 -19.61 20.77
N LEU A 325 -3.46 -19.61 20.10
CA LEU A 325 -3.25 -18.83 18.90
C LEU A 325 -4.13 -19.35 17.74
N ILE A 326 -4.23 -20.66 17.60
CA ILE A 326 -5.11 -21.31 16.60
C ILE A 326 -6.56 -20.90 16.84
N GLU A 327 -7.05 -20.95 18.08
CA GLU A 327 -8.44 -20.57 18.42
C GLU A 327 -8.74 -19.13 18.01
N ILE A 328 -7.85 -18.18 18.33
CA ILE A 328 -8.00 -16.76 17.98
C ILE A 328 -8.02 -16.58 16.46
N SER A 329 -7.05 -17.15 15.75
CA SER A 329 -6.93 -17.00 14.31
C SER A 329 -8.03 -17.75 13.54
N ASP A 330 -8.41 -18.97 13.97
CA ASP A 330 -9.57 -19.69 13.39
C ASP A 330 -10.84 -18.86 13.54
N ARG A 331 -11.05 -18.24 14.69
CA ARG A 331 -12.20 -17.36 14.90
C ARG A 331 -12.18 -16.16 13.97
N TYR A 332 -11.01 -15.54 13.76
CA TYR A 332 -10.90 -14.45 12.80
C TYR A 332 -11.26 -14.90 11.39
N HIS A 333 -10.63 -15.97 10.89
CA HIS A 333 -10.78 -16.42 9.51
C HIS A 333 -12.14 -17.04 9.19
N TYR A 334 -12.75 -17.76 10.15
CA TYR A 334 -13.96 -18.53 9.89
C TYR A 334 -15.24 -17.97 10.50
N GLU A 335 -15.15 -17.03 11.44
CA GLU A 335 -16.33 -16.41 12.05
C GLU A 335 -16.41 -14.91 11.77
N ILE A 336 -15.33 -14.15 12.08
CA ILE A 336 -15.35 -12.68 11.99
C ILE A 336 -15.27 -12.23 10.53
N LEU A 337 -14.21 -12.60 9.81
CA LEU A 337 -13.97 -12.17 8.44
C LEU A 337 -15.16 -12.48 7.50
N PRO A 338 -15.75 -13.70 7.50
CA PRO A 338 -16.92 -13.97 6.69
C PRO A 338 -18.17 -13.16 7.05
N SER A 339 -18.26 -12.67 8.30
CA SER A 339 -19.40 -11.86 8.75
C SER A 339 -19.29 -10.38 8.37
N ILE A 340 -18.07 -9.89 8.06
CA ILE A 340 -17.80 -8.47 7.80
C ILE A 340 -18.74 -7.87 6.74
N PRO A 341 -18.95 -8.46 5.55
CA PRO A 341 -19.82 -7.86 4.53
C PRO A 341 -21.24 -7.60 5.03
N GLU A 342 -21.85 -8.59 5.69
CA GLU A 342 -23.19 -8.47 6.24
C GLU A 342 -23.25 -7.41 7.34
N LYS A 343 -22.27 -7.40 8.24
CA LYS A 343 -22.22 -6.46 9.37
C LYS A 343 -21.98 -5.02 8.93
N LEU A 344 -21.12 -4.79 7.94
CA LEU A 344 -20.94 -3.47 7.36
C LEU A 344 -22.21 -2.97 6.67
N ALA A 345 -22.91 -3.84 5.94
CA ALA A 345 -24.20 -3.50 5.34
C ALA A 345 -25.26 -3.15 6.40
N GLU A 346 -25.35 -3.93 7.50
CA GLU A 346 -26.21 -3.60 8.65
C GLU A 346 -25.90 -2.22 9.26
N CYS A 347 -24.60 -1.86 9.34
CA CYS A 347 -24.18 -0.55 9.83
C CYS A 347 -24.65 0.57 8.90
N ILE A 348 -24.52 0.40 7.59
CA ILE A 348 -25.00 1.37 6.58
C ILE A 348 -26.52 1.51 6.65
N ASP A 349 -27.25 0.40 6.75
CA ASP A 349 -28.71 0.42 6.88
C ASP A 349 -29.18 1.15 8.16
N ASN A 350 -28.31 1.19 9.19
CA ASN A 350 -28.53 1.93 10.43
C ASN A 350 -28.03 3.38 10.38
N GLY A 351 -27.59 3.88 9.23
CA GLY A 351 -27.26 5.27 8.97
C GLY A 351 -25.80 5.64 9.20
N MET A 352 -24.86 4.69 9.21
CA MET A 352 -23.43 4.97 9.11
C MET A 352 -23.01 5.13 7.65
N ASN A 353 -22.06 6.02 7.37
CA ASN A 353 -21.40 6.10 6.08
C ASN A 353 -20.08 5.31 6.17
N ILE A 354 -19.99 4.20 5.47
CA ILE A 354 -18.78 3.35 5.46
C ILE A 354 -18.23 3.31 4.05
N SER A 355 -16.94 3.57 3.91
CA SER A 355 -16.26 3.65 2.61
C SER A 355 -14.92 2.91 2.62
N ILE A 356 -14.62 2.25 1.51
CA ILE A 356 -13.34 1.57 1.26
C ILE A 356 -12.68 2.24 0.05
N ILE A 357 -11.40 2.59 0.19
CA ILE A 357 -10.56 3.05 -0.92
C ILE A 357 -9.43 2.04 -1.07
N ALA A 358 -9.33 1.37 -2.21
CA ALA A 358 -8.34 0.32 -2.47
C ALA A 358 -7.46 0.68 -3.66
N GLY A 359 -6.18 0.32 -3.56
CA GLY A 359 -5.25 0.35 -4.70
C GLY A 359 -5.40 -0.90 -5.55
N THR A 360 -5.12 -0.76 -6.85
CA THR A 360 -5.07 -1.84 -7.83
C THR A 360 -3.99 -1.53 -8.87
N GLY A 361 -3.67 -2.47 -9.75
CA GLY A 361 -2.72 -2.25 -10.84
C GLY A 361 -1.25 -2.33 -10.44
N ASN A 362 -0.92 -2.86 -9.27
CA ASN A 362 0.44 -3.14 -8.82
C ASN A 362 0.60 -4.64 -8.51
N VAL A 363 1.82 -5.16 -8.67
CA VAL A 363 2.20 -6.49 -8.20
C VAL A 363 2.56 -6.43 -6.72
N VAL A 364 2.31 -7.51 -5.98
CA VAL A 364 2.74 -7.58 -4.57
C VAL A 364 4.26 -7.66 -4.47
N VAL A 365 4.85 -6.94 -3.53
CA VAL A 365 6.32 -6.81 -3.37
C VAL A 365 7.06 -8.14 -3.22
N THR A 366 6.41 -9.18 -2.75
CA THR A 366 6.98 -10.53 -2.63
C THR A 366 6.80 -11.39 -3.89
N GLY A 367 6.47 -10.78 -5.04
CA GLY A 367 6.38 -11.47 -6.33
C GLY A 367 5.08 -12.25 -6.55
N MET A 368 4.10 -12.12 -5.66
CA MET A 368 2.78 -12.71 -5.91
C MET A 368 2.11 -12.03 -7.10
N GLN A 369 1.75 -12.82 -8.11
CA GLN A 369 1.10 -12.34 -9.34
C GLN A 369 -0.40 -12.06 -9.12
N GLU A 370 -0.71 -11.26 -8.12
CA GLU A 370 -2.07 -10.84 -7.79
C GLU A 370 -2.19 -9.33 -7.94
N ASN A 371 -3.35 -8.86 -8.40
CA ASN A 371 -3.66 -7.44 -8.48
C ASN A 371 -3.70 -6.82 -7.08
N SER A 372 -2.96 -5.74 -6.86
CA SER A 372 -2.72 -5.22 -5.52
C SER A 372 -2.40 -3.71 -5.52
N ASP A 373 -2.20 -3.18 -4.31
CA ASP A 373 -1.58 -1.87 -4.06
C ASP A 373 -0.05 -1.95 -3.84
N GLY A 374 0.56 -3.09 -4.17
CA GLY A 374 1.97 -3.40 -3.93
C GLY A 374 2.24 -4.19 -2.64
N ILE A 375 1.33 -4.19 -1.69
CA ILE A 375 1.43 -4.87 -0.39
C ILE A 375 0.21 -5.76 -0.14
N ILE A 376 -0.99 -5.19 -0.26
CA ILE A 376 -2.27 -5.86 -0.01
C ILE A 376 -2.93 -6.11 -1.35
N THR A 377 -3.34 -7.35 -1.59
CA THR A 377 -4.09 -7.66 -2.80
C THR A 377 -5.43 -6.93 -2.81
N THR A 378 -5.86 -6.46 -3.96
CA THR A 378 -7.15 -5.77 -4.11
C THR A 378 -8.30 -6.65 -3.60
N ALA A 379 -8.22 -7.96 -3.84
CA ALA A 379 -9.18 -8.93 -3.34
C ALA A 379 -9.20 -8.98 -1.80
N ALA A 380 -8.05 -9.00 -1.12
CA ALA A 380 -7.98 -9.00 0.34
C ALA A 380 -8.50 -7.68 0.93
N ALA A 381 -8.18 -6.54 0.30
CA ALA A 381 -8.64 -5.24 0.75
C ALA A 381 -10.16 -5.09 0.66
N THR A 382 -10.81 -5.68 -0.35
CA THR A 382 -12.18 -5.31 -0.73
C THR A 382 -13.16 -6.48 -0.83
N GLY A 383 -12.69 -7.72 -0.94
CA GLY A 383 -13.50 -8.89 -1.30
C GLY A 383 -13.83 -8.97 -2.80
N ALA A 384 -13.40 -8.00 -3.62
CA ALA A 384 -13.67 -7.98 -5.05
C ALA A 384 -12.96 -9.14 -5.78
N THR A 385 -13.65 -9.71 -6.78
CA THR A 385 -13.03 -10.65 -7.70
C THR A 385 -12.08 -9.88 -8.62
N CYS A 386 -10.82 -10.30 -8.67
CA CYS A 386 -9.79 -9.66 -9.48
C CYS A 386 -9.16 -10.65 -10.45
N ALA A 387 -8.79 -10.18 -11.63
CA ALA A 387 -7.87 -10.90 -12.49
C ALA A 387 -6.46 -10.88 -11.87
N PRO A 388 -5.62 -11.89 -12.12
CA PRO A 388 -4.21 -11.84 -11.76
C PRO A 388 -3.54 -10.59 -12.33
N PHE A 389 -2.47 -10.11 -11.69
CA PHE A 389 -1.67 -9.00 -12.22
C PHE A 389 -1.18 -9.33 -13.65
N GLY A 390 -1.17 -8.35 -14.52
CA GLY A 390 -0.82 -8.55 -15.94
C GLY A 390 -1.87 -9.33 -16.76
N GLN A 391 -3.08 -9.53 -16.21
CA GLN A 391 -4.19 -10.19 -16.89
C GLN A 391 -5.49 -9.42 -16.71
N ARG A 392 -6.46 -9.71 -17.55
CA ARG A 392 -7.83 -9.22 -17.47
C ARG A 392 -8.85 -10.35 -17.65
N PHE A 393 -10.06 -10.13 -17.28
CA PHE A 393 -11.17 -11.03 -17.64
C PHE A 393 -11.27 -11.15 -19.16
N ALA A 394 -11.66 -12.33 -19.63
CA ALA A 394 -11.87 -12.59 -21.06
C ALA A 394 -12.99 -11.72 -21.64
N ASP A 395 -13.00 -11.59 -22.97
CA ASP A 395 -13.99 -10.79 -23.67
C ASP A 395 -15.42 -11.26 -23.38
N GLY A 396 -16.35 -10.31 -23.25
CA GLY A 396 -17.72 -10.59 -22.91
C GLY A 396 -17.95 -11.04 -21.47
N TYR A 397 -16.99 -10.83 -20.56
CA TYR A 397 -17.18 -11.08 -19.13
C TYR A 397 -18.38 -10.31 -18.59
N GLU A 398 -19.19 -10.99 -17.79
CA GLU A 398 -20.32 -10.40 -17.09
C GLU A 398 -20.05 -10.45 -15.58
N GLN A 399 -20.28 -9.33 -14.90
CA GLN A 399 -20.13 -9.26 -13.44
C GLN A 399 -20.91 -10.36 -12.71
N ILE A 400 -20.38 -10.83 -11.60
CA ILE A 400 -20.92 -11.98 -10.87
C ILE A 400 -22.28 -11.65 -10.23
N ASN A 401 -22.38 -10.47 -9.59
CA ASN A 401 -23.61 -10.05 -8.92
C ASN A 401 -24.35 -8.97 -9.72
N PRO A 402 -25.69 -8.99 -9.78
CA PRO A 402 -26.46 -8.14 -10.70
C PRO A 402 -26.56 -6.65 -10.33
N CYS A 403 -26.09 -6.18 -9.23
CA CYS A 403 -25.97 -4.80 -8.74
C CYS A 403 -27.00 -3.78 -9.30
N ASN A 404 -28.29 -4.14 -9.31
CA ASN A 404 -29.39 -3.30 -9.82
C ASN A 404 -29.19 -2.78 -11.27
N GLY A 405 -28.51 -3.55 -12.11
CA GLY A 405 -28.24 -3.20 -13.51
C GLY A 405 -27.12 -2.15 -13.68
N LYS A 406 -26.34 -1.87 -12.64
CA LYS A 406 -25.14 -1.06 -12.72
C LYS A 406 -23.97 -1.92 -13.15
N ASP A 407 -23.15 -1.42 -14.07
CA ASP A 407 -21.88 -2.04 -14.43
C ASP A 407 -20.86 -1.78 -13.30
N LYS A 408 -20.31 -2.88 -12.78
CA LYS A 408 -19.36 -2.93 -11.67
C LYS A 408 -18.00 -3.51 -12.09
N VAL A 409 -17.80 -3.74 -13.38
CA VAL A 409 -16.52 -4.22 -13.88
C VAL A 409 -15.65 -3.01 -14.24
N SER A 410 -14.39 -3.03 -13.79
CA SER A 410 -13.43 -1.98 -14.12
C SER A 410 -13.27 -1.76 -15.63
N PRO A 411 -12.93 -0.55 -16.08
CA PRO A 411 -12.64 -0.29 -17.50
C PRO A 411 -11.54 -1.20 -18.07
N ALA A 412 -10.51 -1.52 -17.28
CA ALA A 412 -9.45 -2.44 -17.66
C ALA A 412 -9.89 -3.92 -17.66
N MET A 413 -11.12 -4.20 -17.20
CA MET A 413 -11.67 -5.56 -17.05
C MET A 413 -10.80 -6.46 -16.16
N ASP A 414 -10.26 -5.92 -15.11
CA ASP A 414 -9.40 -6.63 -14.14
C ASP A 414 -9.99 -6.71 -12.73
N VAL A 415 -11.02 -5.90 -12.43
CA VAL A 415 -11.72 -5.90 -11.14
C VAL A 415 -13.23 -5.98 -11.36
N ASP A 416 -13.90 -6.92 -10.69
CA ASP A 416 -15.36 -7.01 -10.57
C ASP A 416 -15.78 -6.56 -9.17
N ALA A 417 -16.11 -5.29 -9.04
CA ALA A 417 -16.55 -4.68 -7.78
C ALA A 417 -17.93 -5.18 -7.32
N SER A 418 -18.66 -5.94 -8.15
CA SER A 418 -19.97 -6.49 -7.75
C SER A 418 -19.86 -7.49 -6.60
N THR A 419 -18.68 -8.05 -6.38
CA THR A 419 -18.39 -9.02 -5.31
C THR A 419 -17.70 -8.38 -4.10
N ALA A 420 -17.38 -7.07 -4.16
CA ALA A 420 -16.76 -6.38 -3.05
C ALA A 420 -17.61 -6.46 -1.76
N TYR A 421 -16.98 -6.33 -0.60
CA TYR A 421 -17.69 -6.27 0.70
C TYR A 421 -18.79 -5.21 0.71
N LEU A 422 -18.51 -4.07 0.07
CA LEU A 422 -19.43 -2.95 -0.10
C LEU A 422 -19.41 -2.49 -1.57
N PRO A 423 -20.18 -3.12 -2.47
CA PRO A 423 -20.11 -2.85 -3.92
C PRO A 423 -20.37 -1.40 -4.33
N ASP A 424 -21.21 -0.68 -3.59
CA ASP A 424 -21.57 0.71 -3.87
C ASP A 424 -20.73 1.72 -3.07
N ASN A 425 -19.90 1.25 -2.12
CA ASN A 425 -19.10 2.11 -1.23
C ASN A 425 -17.60 1.79 -1.29
N THR A 426 -17.17 1.13 -2.35
CA THR A 426 -15.75 0.82 -2.59
C THR A 426 -15.25 1.54 -3.84
N TRP A 427 -14.20 2.33 -3.68
CA TRP A 427 -13.46 3.00 -4.76
C TRP A 427 -12.17 2.26 -5.05
N PHE A 428 -11.86 2.08 -6.33
CA PHE A 428 -10.66 1.41 -6.82
C PHE A 428 -9.78 2.42 -7.56
N VAL A 429 -8.54 2.55 -7.13
CA VAL A 429 -7.60 3.50 -7.71
C VAL A 429 -6.43 2.74 -8.33
N ASP A 430 -6.44 2.64 -9.66
CA ASP A 430 -5.40 1.95 -10.42
C ASP A 430 -4.07 2.71 -10.32
N GLY A 431 -3.02 1.97 -10.00
CA GLY A 431 -1.69 2.49 -9.77
C GLY A 431 -1.48 3.15 -8.40
N LEU A 432 -2.48 3.16 -7.53
CA LEU A 432 -2.29 3.63 -6.16
C LEU A 432 -1.41 2.64 -5.41
N PHE A 433 -0.22 3.09 -5.02
CA PHE A 433 0.68 2.30 -4.19
C PHE A 433 0.36 2.52 -2.71
N HIS A 434 0.47 1.46 -1.92
CA HIS A 434 0.03 1.40 -0.51
C HIS A 434 0.53 2.57 0.35
N GLY A 435 1.82 2.90 0.30
CA GLY A 435 2.42 4.02 1.04
C GLY A 435 2.22 5.41 0.43
N MET A 436 1.37 5.56 -0.60
CA MET A 436 1.24 6.81 -1.35
C MET A 436 -0.17 7.41 -1.31
N THR A 437 -1.07 6.83 -0.51
CA THR A 437 -2.49 7.20 -0.47
C THR A 437 -2.73 8.69 -0.22
N TYR A 438 -2.00 9.29 0.71
CA TYR A 438 -2.11 10.71 1.05
C TYR A 438 -1.40 11.64 0.06
N LYS A 439 -0.48 11.12 -0.76
CA LYS A 439 0.21 11.89 -1.82
C LYS A 439 -0.57 11.89 -3.12
N ASP A 440 -1.44 10.90 -3.35
CA ASP A 440 -2.36 10.92 -4.48
C ASP A 440 -3.48 11.93 -4.24
N ASN A 441 -3.53 12.98 -5.07
CA ASN A 441 -4.46 14.08 -4.86
C ASN A 441 -5.93 13.68 -4.97
N TYR A 442 -6.24 12.73 -5.86
CA TYR A 442 -7.60 12.20 -6.00
C TYR A 442 -8.00 11.44 -4.73
N THR A 443 -7.18 10.46 -4.32
CA THR A 443 -7.42 9.65 -3.12
C THR A 443 -7.55 10.51 -1.87
N ARG A 444 -6.63 11.45 -1.67
CA ARG A 444 -6.63 12.36 -0.51
C ARG A 444 -7.89 13.22 -0.46
N THR A 445 -8.30 13.80 -1.59
CA THR A 445 -9.49 14.66 -1.63
C THR A 445 -10.76 13.85 -1.43
N LEU A 446 -10.87 12.67 -2.04
CA LEU A 446 -11.99 11.75 -1.81
C LEU A 446 -12.08 11.37 -0.33
N MET A 447 -10.96 10.95 0.26
CA MET A 447 -10.84 10.55 1.66
C MET A 447 -11.36 11.63 2.62
N PHE A 448 -10.96 12.90 2.42
CA PHE A 448 -11.43 13.99 3.27
C PHE A 448 -12.92 14.32 3.07
N ASN A 449 -13.45 14.23 1.85
CA ASN A 449 -14.88 14.43 1.63
C ASN A 449 -15.70 13.29 2.28
N LEU A 450 -15.28 12.04 2.17
CA LEU A 450 -15.93 10.90 2.81
C LEU A 450 -15.87 10.96 4.35
N LEU A 451 -14.76 11.43 4.91
CA LEU A 451 -14.52 11.47 6.34
C LEU A 451 -15.24 12.65 7.03
N LEU A 452 -15.24 13.81 6.39
CA LEU A 452 -15.61 15.08 7.03
C LEU A 452 -16.97 15.60 6.58
N THR A 453 -17.64 14.96 5.61
CA THR A 453 -18.95 15.42 5.12
C THR A 453 -19.88 14.24 4.81
N ASP A 454 -21.18 14.53 4.67
CA ASP A 454 -22.20 13.54 4.27
C ASP A 454 -22.56 13.65 2.78
N ASN A 455 -21.75 14.34 1.97
CA ASN A 455 -22.10 14.60 0.57
C ASN A 455 -21.85 13.41 -0.35
N ILE A 456 -20.90 12.53 0.02
CA ILE A 456 -20.55 11.33 -0.74
C ILE A 456 -20.89 10.12 0.14
N THR A 457 -21.97 9.45 -0.21
CA THR A 457 -22.45 8.27 0.52
C THR A 457 -22.25 6.98 -0.27
N ASP A 458 -22.00 7.09 -1.57
CA ASP A 458 -21.76 5.97 -2.48
C ASP A 458 -20.98 6.44 -3.74
N VAL A 459 -20.58 5.49 -4.58
CA VAL A 459 -19.81 5.74 -5.82
C VAL A 459 -20.58 6.49 -6.90
N TYR A 460 -21.86 6.80 -6.69
CA TYR A 460 -22.72 7.54 -7.62
C TYR A 460 -23.03 8.94 -7.14
N SER A 461 -22.65 9.28 -5.92
CA SER A 461 -23.01 10.58 -5.28
C SER A 461 -22.36 11.78 -5.95
N ASP A 462 -21.12 11.67 -6.39
CA ASP A 462 -20.40 12.76 -7.09
C ASP A 462 -19.62 12.21 -8.30
N PRO A 463 -19.93 12.65 -9.53
CA PRO A 463 -19.21 12.24 -10.75
C PRO A 463 -17.72 12.59 -10.74
N ALA A 464 -17.26 13.49 -9.87
CA ALA A 464 -15.83 13.78 -9.70
C ALA A 464 -15.07 12.61 -9.05
N TYR A 465 -15.79 11.70 -8.38
CA TYR A 465 -15.25 10.55 -7.68
C TYR A 465 -15.86 9.23 -8.20
N PRO A 466 -15.58 8.86 -9.45
CA PRO A 466 -16.07 7.60 -10.02
C PRO A 466 -15.49 6.40 -9.27
N GLN A 467 -16.18 5.26 -9.34
CA GLN A 467 -15.79 4.02 -8.67
C GLN A 467 -14.39 3.54 -9.08
N PHE A 468 -14.03 3.71 -10.34
CA PHE A 468 -12.74 3.34 -10.89
C PHE A 468 -12.01 4.58 -11.37
N LYS A 469 -10.78 4.78 -10.92
CA LYS A 469 -9.96 5.94 -11.23
C LYS A 469 -8.50 5.55 -11.35
N TYR A 470 -7.74 6.25 -12.21
CA TYR A 470 -6.30 6.14 -12.21
C TYR A 470 -5.67 7.10 -11.20
N SER A 471 -4.65 6.63 -10.49
CA SER A 471 -3.85 7.46 -9.59
C SER A 471 -3.19 8.61 -10.39
N THR A 472 -3.23 9.80 -9.82
CA THR A 472 -2.73 11.01 -10.47
C THR A 472 -1.27 11.33 -10.14
N ASN A 473 -0.68 10.65 -9.15
CA ASN A 473 0.61 11.10 -8.61
C ASN A 473 1.60 10.00 -8.28
N ALA A 474 1.29 8.71 -8.39
CA ALA A 474 2.08 7.99 -7.49
C ALA A 474 2.95 6.89 -8.06
N SER A 475 2.39 5.88 -8.59
CA SER A 475 3.18 4.68 -8.79
C SER A 475 3.49 4.40 -10.24
N HIS A 476 2.87 5.14 -11.13
CA HIS A 476 3.16 5.02 -12.55
C HIS A 476 3.65 6.35 -13.10
N THR A 477 4.80 6.30 -13.72
CA THR A 477 5.46 7.47 -14.30
C THR A 477 4.74 7.98 -15.53
N VAL A 478 3.93 7.14 -16.18
CA VAL A 478 3.16 7.51 -17.37
C VAL A 478 1.71 7.11 -17.23
N HIS A 479 0.82 7.95 -17.76
CA HIS A 479 -0.61 7.69 -17.86
C HIS A 479 -1.07 7.93 -19.30
N ALA A 480 -1.78 6.96 -19.87
CA ALA A 480 -2.38 7.08 -21.19
C ALA A 480 -3.89 7.34 -21.06
N SER A 481 -4.44 8.07 -22.03
CA SER A 481 -5.89 8.28 -22.16
C SER A 481 -6.24 8.57 -23.62
N PHE A 482 -7.50 8.36 -24.02
CA PHE A 482 -7.98 8.73 -25.34
C PHE A 482 -8.70 10.06 -25.28
N LYS A 483 -8.30 11.01 -26.14
CA LYS A 483 -8.86 12.37 -26.16
C LYS A 483 -10.35 12.34 -26.46
N GLY A 484 -11.15 12.93 -25.57
CA GLY A 484 -12.61 13.01 -25.71
C GLY A 484 -13.37 11.76 -25.31
N CYS A 485 -12.70 10.75 -24.73
CA CYS A 485 -13.31 9.58 -24.12
C CYS A 485 -13.33 9.71 -22.58
N ASP A 486 -14.22 8.96 -21.95
CA ASP A 486 -14.19 8.78 -20.51
C ASP A 486 -12.94 7.98 -20.11
N GLU A 487 -12.48 8.14 -18.87
CA GLU A 487 -11.28 7.51 -18.36
C GLU A 487 -11.39 5.98 -18.41
N GLY A 488 -10.40 5.33 -18.98
CA GLY A 488 -10.39 3.87 -19.19
C GLY A 488 -11.24 3.36 -20.35
N PHE A 489 -11.84 4.26 -21.14
CA PHE A 489 -12.64 3.88 -22.30
C PHE A 489 -12.06 4.42 -23.61
N VAL A 490 -12.36 3.72 -24.70
CA VAL A 490 -12.15 4.19 -26.08
C VAL A 490 -13.41 3.99 -26.91
N THR A 491 -13.83 5.03 -27.61
CA THR A 491 -15.04 5.05 -28.45
C THR A 491 -14.69 5.24 -29.92
N GLY A 492 -15.61 4.88 -30.83
CA GLY A 492 -15.40 4.92 -32.28
C GLY A 492 -15.04 6.28 -32.90
N GLY A 493 -15.09 7.35 -32.13
CA GLY A 493 -14.69 8.68 -32.58
C GLY A 493 -13.28 9.12 -32.11
N ALA A 494 -12.59 8.31 -31.32
CA ALA A 494 -11.27 8.63 -30.85
C ALA A 494 -10.24 8.58 -31.99
N ASP A 495 -9.36 9.57 -32.05
CA ASP A 495 -8.30 9.71 -33.06
C ASP A 495 -6.94 10.13 -32.48
N THR A 496 -6.88 10.32 -31.17
CA THR A 496 -5.70 10.85 -30.50
C THR A 496 -5.49 10.17 -29.13
N LEU A 497 -4.32 9.61 -28.94
CA LEU A 497 -3.83 9.14 -27.65
C LEU A 497 -3.10 10.27 -26.94
N VAL A 498 -3.37 10.46 -25.66
CA VAL A 498 -2.68 11.39 -24.78
C VAL A 498 -1.80 10.60 -23.83
N VAL A 499 -0.51 10.89 -23.78
CA VAL A 499 0.42 10.30 -22.81
C VAL A 499 0.94 11.40 -21.90
N MET A 500 0.73 11.24 -20.61
CA MET A 500 1.11 12.18 -19.57
C MET A 500 2.24 11.62 -18.70
N ASN A 501 3.21 12.45 -18.35
CA ASN A 501 4.17 12.16 -17.30
C ASN A 501 3.56 12.50 -15.94
N THR A 502 3.26 11.51 -15.12
CA THR A 502 2.68 11.68 -13.78
C THR A 502 3.73 11.80 -12.67
N SER A 503 5.01 11.65 -13.00
CA SER A 503 6.09 11.82 -12.04
C SER A 503 6.14 13.26 -11.51
N ALA A 504 6.43 13.41 -10.22
CA ALA A 504 6.54 14.73 -9.60
C ALA A 504 7.83 15.46 -9.96
N ASN A 505 8.92 14.73 -10.24
CA ASN A 505 10.27 15.29 -10.28
C ASN A 505 11.14 14.83 -11.45
N SER A 506 10.74 13.79 -12.18
CA SER A 506 11.58 13.16 -13.21
C SER A 506 11.04 13.41 -14.61
N THR A 507 11.91 13.74 -15.54
CA THR A 507 11.56 13.75 -16.97
C THR A 507 11.43 12.32 -17.47
N VAL A 508 10.36 12.04 -18.18
CA VAL A 508 10.12 10.74 -18.84
C VAL A 508 10.47 10.85 -20.31
N ARG A 509 11.25 9.91 -20.78
CA ARG A 509 11.59 9.73 -22.19
C ARG A 509 10.78 8.58 -22.77
N ILE A 510 9.86 8.87 -23.67
CA ILE A 510 9.08 7.85 -24.37
C ILE A 510 9.94 7.22 -25.46
N ALA A 511 10.09 5.89 -25.39
CA ALA A 511 10.87 5.10 -26.33
C ALA A 511 10.00 4.49 -27.43
N ALA A 512 8.83 3.96 -27.08
CA ALA A 512 7.86 3.41 -28.01
C ALA A 512 6.45 3.39 -27.41
N ILE A 513 5.45 3.24 -28.24
CA ILE A 513 4.07 2.98 -27.84
C ILE A 513 3.53 1.88 -28.74
N ASP A 514 2.91 0.88 -28.15
CA ASP A 514 2.31 -0.27 -28.82
C ASP A 514 0.83 -0.40 -28.42
N CYS A 515 0.01 -0.98 -29.28
CA CYS A 515 -1.36 -1.33 -28.97
C CYS A 515 -1.76 -2.60 -29.72
N ASP A 516 -2.37 -3.54 -29.01
CA ASP A 516 -2.75 -4.85 -29.53
C ASP A 516 -3.89 -4.83 -30.57
N VAL A 517 -4.71 -3.78 -30.57
CA VAL A 517 -5.90 -3.67 -31.44
C VAL A 517 -5.95 -2.39 -32.29
N LEU A 518 -5.10 -1.41 -32.03
CA LEU A 518 -5.05 -0.14 -32.75
C LEU A 518 -3.70 0.02 -33.44
N ASP A 519 -3.70 0.64 -34.64
CA ASP A 519 -2.46 0.95 -35.37
C ASP A 519 -1.76 2.16 -34.72
N LEU A 520 -1.18 1.90 -33.54
CA LEU A 520 -0.43 2.86 -32.70
C LEU A 520 1.07 2.61 -32.72
N ASP A 521 1.57 1.72 -33.56
CA ASP A 521 2.98 1.34 -33.61
C ASP A 521 3.86 2.55 -33.91
N PHE A 522 4.40 3.15 -32.89
CA PHE A 522 5.35 4.25 -32.95
C PHE A 522 6.71 3.83 -32.43
N ALA A 523 7.64 3.59 -33.34
CA ALA A 523 9.04 3.75 -32.98
C ALA A 523 9.37 5.26 -33.05
N LEU A 524 9.47 5.93 -31.93
CA LEU A 524 9.82 7.34 -31.88
C LEU A 524 11.31 7.54 -32.09
N ASN A 525 11.67 8.13 -33.24
CA ASN A 525 13.03 8.56 -33.50
C ASN A 525 13.04 9.99 -34.05
N PRO A 526 13.47 11.02 -33.28
CA PRO A 526 14.06 10.93 -31.92
C PRO A 526 13.03 10.61 -30.81
N PHE A 527 13.50 10.09 -29.69
CA PHE A 527 12.69 9.92 -28.48
C PHE A 527 12.07 11.25 -28.04
N ILE A 528 10.90 11.20 -27.39
CA ILE A 528 10.21 12.38 -26.89
C ILE A 528 10.40 12.44 -25.37
N ASP A 529 10.92 13.56 -24.88
CA ASP A 529 11.01 13.85 -23.46
C ASP A 529 9.75 14.62 -23.00
N ILE A 530 9.11 14.13 -21.92
CA ILE A 530 7.95 14.76 -21.31
C ILE A 530 8.36 15.21 -19.91
N ALA A 531 8.26 16.51 -19.63
CA ALA A 531 8.57 17.05 -18.31
C ALA A 531 7.51 16.63 -17.27
N PRO A 532 7.84 16.68 -15.96
CA PRO A 532 6.88 16.36 -14.89
C PRO A 532 5.56 17.12 -15.04
N GLY A 533 4.45 16.38 -15.01
CA GLY A 533 3.10 16.93 -15.13
C GLY A 533 2.68 17.35 -16.54
N GLU A 534 3.55 17.25 -17.54
CA GLU A 534 3.22 17.56 -18.94
C GLU A 534 2.71 16.32 -19.69
N SER A 535 2.06 16.56 -20.84
CA SER A 535 1.53 15.51 -21.71
C SER A 535 1.86 15.78 -23.17
N ILE A 536 1.84 14.71 -23.97
CA ILE A 536 1.92 14.77 -25.43
C ILE A 536 0.65 14.18 -26.05
N GLU A 537 0.24 14.73 -27.20
CA GLU A 537 -0.86 14.22 -28.01
C GLU A 537 -0.28 13.45 -29.21
N ILE A 538 -0.72 12.21 -29.40
CA ILE A 538 -0.27 11.32 -30.44
C ILE A 538 -1.47 10.93 -31.30
N PRO A 539 -1.65 11.51 -32.49
CA PRO A 539 -2.70 11.08 -33.38
C PRO A 539 -2.39 9.68 -33.92
N PHE A 540 -3.40 8.83 -34.00
CA PHE A 540 -3.29 7.49 -34.60
C PHE A 540 -4.19 7.35 -35.83
N LYS A 541 -3.90 6.34 -36.62
CA LYS A 541 -4.69 5.97 -37.80
C LYS A 541 -5.25 4.58 -37.56
N GLY A 542 -6.52 4.43 -37.74
CA GLY A 542 -7.18 3.14 -37.58
C GLY A 542 -8.65 3.36 -37.20
N GLU A 543 -9.43 2.34 -37.32
CA GLU A 543 -10.82 2.34 -36.84
C GLU A 543 -10.86 1.59 -35.52
N ILE A 544 -11.48 2.18 -34.51
CA ILE A 544 -11.77 1.49 -33.27
C ILE A 544 -12.64 0.27 -33.60
N PRO A 545 -12.30 -0.94 -33.14
CA PRO A 545 -13.10 -2.13 -33.43
C PRO A 545 -14.57 -1.93 -33.04
N ALA A 546 -15.48 -2.39 -33.90
CA ALA A 546 -16.92 -2.25 -33.68
C ALA A 546 -17.47 -3.35 -32.76
N VAL A 547 -16.77 -3.65 -31.65
CA VAL A 547 -17.13 -4.69 -30.70
C VAL A 547 -16.97 -4.14 -29.29
N SER A 548 -18.08 -3.86 -28.62
CA SER A 548 -18.09 -3.41 -27.22
C SER A 548 -17.78 -4.54 -26.26
N GLY A 549 -17.14 -4.19 -25.11
CA GLY A 549 -16.79 -5.18 -24.07
C GLY A 549 -15.51 -5.96 -24.35
N THR A 550 -14.73 -5.53 -25.34
CA THR A 550 -13.31 -5.92 -25.52
C THR A 550 -12.41 -4.82 -24.99
N VAL A 551 -11.12 -5.09 -24.85
CA VAL A 551 -10.14 -4.13 -24.32
C VAL A 551 -9.04 -3.92 -25.34
N ALA A 552 -8.67 -2.65 -25.57
CA ALA A 552 -7.46 -2.24 -26.25
C ALA A 552 -6.36 -2.05 -25.18
N ASN A 553 -5.28 -2.83 -25.25
CA ASN A 553 -4.13 -2.67 -24.37
C ASN A 553 -3.13 -1.73 -25.00
N VAL A 554 -2.85 -0.61 -24.35
CA VAL A 554 -1.84 0.37 -24.78
C VAL A 554 -0.62 0.24 -23.91
N THR A 555 0.52 -0.10 -24.49
CA THR A 555 1.80 -0.20 -23.81
C THR A 555 2.68 0.99 -24.15
N VAL A 556 3.11 1.72 -23.13
CA VAL A 556 4.06 2.83 -23.27
C VAL A 556 5.40 2.39 -22.71
N TYR A 557 6.43 2.37 -23.55
CA TYR A 557 7.82 2.11 -23.17
C TYR A 557 8.52 3.42 -22.89
N TYR A 558 9.14 3.55 -21.71
CA TYR A 558 9.76 4.80 -21.28
C TYR A 558 11.03 4.57 -20.46
N ALA A 559 11.86 5.59 -20.38
CA ALA A 559 12.97 5.69 -19.45
C ALA A 559 12.81 6.98 -18.63
N MET A 560 13.20 6.92 -17.37
CA MET A 560 13.32 8.09 -16.53
C MET A 560 14.74 8.65 -16.64
N ASP A 561 14.92 9.96 -16.47
CA ASP A 561 16.24 10.60 -16.47
C ASP A 561 17.11 10.17 -15.28
N THR A 562 16.51 9.58 -14.25
CA THR A 562 17.15 9.11 -13.01
C THR A 562 17.30 7.60 -12.94
N VAL A 563 16.62 6.81 -13.77
CA VAL A 563 16.60 5.34 -13.71
C VAL A 563 16.94 4.75 -15.07
N THR A 564 17.91 3.84 -15.09
CA THR A 564 18.31 3.12 -16.28
C THR A 564 17.95 1.64 -16.23
N PRO A 565 16.77 1.19 -16.36
CA PRO A 565 16.32 0.50 -17.57
C PRO A 565 15.11 1.17 -18.20
N VAL A 566 14.79 0.77 -19.43
CA VAL A 566 13.54 1.12 -20.08
C VAL A 566 12.45 0.32 -19.36
N GLY A 567 11.56 1.03 -18.67
CA GLY A 567 10.35 0.47 -18.12
C GLY A 567 9.22 0.47 -19.15
N TYR A 568 8.13 -0.18 -18.82
CA TYR A 568 6.90 -0.08 -19.60
C TYR A 568 5.69 -0.03 -18.68
N ARG A 569 4.60 0.52 -19.19
CA ARG A 569 3.28 0.44 -18.57
C ARG A 569 2.27 0.03 -19.62
N THR A 570 1.48 -1.00 -19.31
CA THR A 570 0.33 -1.39 -20.12
C THR A 570 -0.95 -0.94 -19.41
N GLN A 571 -1.83 -0.25 -20.15
CA GLN A 571 -3.16 0.17 -19.68
C GLN A 571 -4.23 -0.41 -20.59
N GLY A 572 -5.25 -1.03 -20.01
CA GLY A 572 -6.42 -1.55 -20.71
C GLY A 572 -7.50 -0.47 -20.87
N PHE A 573 -8.01 -0.31 -22.08
CA PHE A 573 -9.12 0.59 -22.39
C PHE A 573 -10.29 -0.20 -22.93
N ARG A 574 -11.41 -0.19 -22.20
CA ARG A 574 -12.62 -0.88 -22.68
C ARG A 574 -13.16 -0.20 -23.94
N ILE A 575 -13.37 -0.99 -24.98
CA ILE A 575 -13.97 -0.50 -26.22
C ILE A 575 -15.48 -0.38 -26.00
N ASP A 576 -16.02 0.80 -26.23
CA ASP A 576 -17.45 1.08 -26.24
C ASP A 576 -17.88 1.52 -27.64
N ASN A 577 -18.04 0.54 -28.54
CA ASN A 577 -18.33 0.79 -29.95
C ASN A 577 -19.03 -0.42 -30.62
N GLY A 578 -20.33 -0.41 -30.71
CA GLY A 578 -21.08 -1.41 -31.48
C GLY A 578 -21.71 -2.54 -30.67
N GLU A 579 -21.65 -3.79 -31.16
CA GLU A 579 -22.28 -4.94 -30.55
C GLU A 579 -21.39 -5.52 -29.43
N SER A 580 -22.02 -6.08 -28.38
CA SER A 580 -21.28 -6.72 -27.29
C SER A 580 -20.51 -7.95 -27.79
N ALA A 581 -19.31 -8.17 -27.23
CA ALA A 581 -18.51 -9.35 -27.49
C ALA A 581 -19.22 -10.64 -27.04
N GLU A 582 -18.93 -11.75 -27.72
CA GLU A 582 -19.35 -13.07 -27.24
C GLU A 582 -18.59 -13.41 -25.95
N LYS A 583 -19.30 -13.93 -24.96
CA LYS A 583 -18.73 -14.32 -23.67
C LYS A 583 -17.69 -15.42 -23.84
N GLN A 584 -16.52 -15.17 -23.27
CA GLN A 584 -15.44 -16.13 -23.15
C GLN A 584 -15.14 -16.35 -21.65
N ASP A 585 -14.62 -17.54 -21.32
CA ASP A 585 -14.23 -17.87 -19.94
C ASP A 585 -12.71 -17.67 -19.75
N GLY A 586 -12.32 -17.36 -18.51
CA GLY A 586 -10.93 -17.26 -18.08
C GLY A 586 -10.35 -15.87 -18.17
N PHE A 587 -9.01 -15.80 -18.28
CA PHE A 587 -8.24 -14.56 -18.28
C PHE A 587 -7.44 -14.43 -19.58
N VAL A 588 -7.16 -13.18 -19.95
CA VAL A 588 -6.34 -12.83 -21.12
C VAL A 588 -5.14 -12.04 -20.60
N SER A 589 -3.93 -12.41 -21.04
CA SER A 589 -2.70 -11.65 -20.72
C SER A 589 -2.79 -10.25 -21.32
N ILE A 590 -2.40 -9.25 -20.53
CA ILE A 590 -2.21 -7.86 -20.96
C ILE A 590 -0.73 -7.49 -21.07
N GLU A 591 0.18 -8.48 -20.91
CA GLU A 591 1.59 -8.25 -21.12
C GLU A 591 1.87 -7.87 -22.57
N PRO A 592 2.85 -7.00 -22.83
CA PRO A 592 3.23 -6.65 -24.19
C PRO A 592 3.67 -7.90 -24.95
N THR A 593 3.14 -8.07 -26.16
CA THR A 593 3.39 -9.25 -27.00
C THR A 593 4.84 -9.34 -27.50
N THR A 594 5.59 -8.27 -27.40
CA THR A 594 7.02 -8.18 -27.72
C THR A 594 7.77 -7.53 -26.58
N PRO A 595 8.58 -8.28 -25.81
CA PRO A 595 9.50 -7.63 -24.90
C PRO A 595 10.37 -6.67 -25.74
N PHE A 596 10.48 -5.43 -25.28
CA PHE A 596 11.38 -4.46 -25.89
C PHE A 596 12.81 -4.95 -25.66
N ASP A 597 13.38 -5.68 -26.65
CA ASP A 597 14.79 -6.08 -26.70
C ASP A 597 15.72 -4.87 -26.91
N GLY A 598 15.37 -3.74 -26.31
CA GLY A 598 16.14 -2.50 -26.31
C GLY A 598 17.23 -2.56 -25.28
N VAL A 599 18.41 -3.01 -25.75
CA VAL A 599 19.72 -2.72 -25.14
C VAL A 599 19.77 -2.89 -23.61
N VAL A 600 19.62 -4.10 -23.13
CA VAL A 600 20.25 -4.50 -21.89
C VAL A 600 21.76 -4.55 -22.17
N ASP A 601 22.45 -3.48 -21.81
CA ASP A 601 23.89 -3.40 -21.99
C ASP A 601 24.55 -4.51 -21.16
N ASN A 602 25.21 -5.45 -21.85
CA ASN A 602 25.92 -6.60 -21.28
C ASN A 602 27.14 -6.22 -20.41
N ASN A 603 27.17 -5.03 -19.80
CA ASN A 603 28.20 -4.57 -18.89
C ASN A 603 28.02 -5.02 -17.41
N LEU A 604 27.20 -6.04 -17.16
CA LEU A 604 26.97 -6.62 -15.83
C LEU A 604 28.26 -7.00 -15.08
N ASN A 605 29.35 -7.31 -15.78
CA ASN A 605 30.61 -7.75 -15.18
C ASN A 605 31.51 -6.65 -14.63
N VAL A 606 31.26 -5.37 -14.93
CA VAL A 606 32.15 -4.28 -14.51
C VAL A 606 31.73 -3.67 -13.16
N ILE A 607 30.47 -3.77 -12.81
CA ILE A 607 29.88 -3.04 -11.66
C ILE A 607 29.96 -3.82 -10.36
N LEU A 608 29.99 -5.15 -10.37
CA LEU A 608 30.17 -5.99 -9.17
C LEU A 608 31.52 -5.75 -8.43
N LYS A 609 32.44 -5.02 -9.03
CA LYS A 609 33.77 -4.72 -8.46
C LYS A 609 33.87 -3.39 -7.70
N THR A 610 32.85 -2.55 -7.69
CA THR A 610 32.98 -1.16 -7.22
C THR A 610 32.13 -0.80 -5.99
N PHE A 611 31.29 -1.70 -5.48
CA PHE A 611 30.50 -1.43 -4.28
C PHE A 611 31.18 -1.97 -3.03
N GLY A 612 31.27 -1.11 -2.01
CA GLY A 612 31.80 -1.47 -0.71
C GLY A 612 30.76 -2.29 0.10
N PHE A 613 31.28 -3.11 0.99
CA PHE A 613 30.50 -3.97 1.90
C PHE A 613 29.49 -3.19 2.78
N ARG A 614 29.84 -1.95 3.12
CA ARG A 614 29.00 -1.06 3.91
C ARG A 614 27.71 -0.68 3.15
N GLU A 615 27.84 -0.40 1.85
CA GLU A 615 26.71 -0.08 0.98
C GLU A 615 25.78 -1.29 0.80
N MET A 616 26.35 -2.49 0.64
CA MET A 616 25.59 -3.73 0.53
C MET A 616 24.78 -4.03 1.80
N PHE A 617 25.39 -3.90 2.98
CA PHE A 617 24.68 -4.17 4.25
C PHE A 617 23.70 -3.05 4.61
N SER A 618 24.06 -1.80 4.41
CA SER A 618 23.11 -0.68 4.56
C SER A 618 21.85 -0.95 3.76
N MET A 619 21.96 -1.62 2.66
CA MET A 619 20.89 -1.87 1.75
C MET A 619 20.11 -3.15 2.06
N ILE A 620 20.75 -4.26 2.43
CA ILE A 620 20.06 -5.44 2.99
C ILE A 620 19.25 -5.02 4.22
N PHE A 621 19.82 -4.12 5.04
CA PHE A 621 19.09 -3.53 6.16
C PHE A 621 18.03 -2.54 5.73
N ASN A 622 18.24 -1.77 4.68
CA ASN A 622 17.19 -0.95 4.11
C ASN A 622 16.06 -1.84 3.56
N ILE A 623 16.35 -3.03 3.03
CA ILE A 623 15.33 -4.00 2.61
C ILE A 623 14.58 -4.56 3.81
N ILE A 624 15.29 -5.04 4.80
CA ILE A 624 14.71 -5.51 6.06
C ILE A 624 14.00 -4.33 6.75
N TYR A 625 14.58 -3.14 6.72
CA TYR A 625 14.00 -1.90 7.22
C TYR A 625 12.84 -1.42 6.36
N TYR A 626 12.89 -1.52 5.03
CA TYR A 626 11.77 -1.24 4.14
C TYR A 626 10.73 -2.34 4.21
N TRP A 627 11.10 -3.58 4.47
CA TRP A 627 10.15 -4.65 4.74
C TRP A 627 9.49 -4.46 6.12
N PHE A 628 10.24 -4.17 7.18
CA PHE A 628 9.68 -3.75 8.46
C PHE A 628 9.07 -2.34 8.40
N ASN A 629 9.54 -1.43 7.54
CA ASN A 629 8.89 -0.16 7.27
C ASN A 629 7.81 -0.26 6.19
N ALA A 630 7.85 -1.18 5.28
CA ALA A 630 6.68 -1.53 4.50
C ALA A 630 5.59 -2.05 5.44
N LEU A 631 5.90 -2.80 6.42
CA LEU A 631 5.01 -3.05 7.55
C LEU A 631 4.82 -1.80 8.47
N ARG A 632 5.66 -0.76 8.42
CA ARG A 632 5.68 0.45 9.26
C ARG A 632 5.32 1.75 8.51
N ILE A 633 5.33 1.78 7.19
CA ILE A 633 4.77 2.86 6.35
C ILE A 633 3.21 2.82 6.44
N PHE A 634 2.71 1.99 7.28
CA PHE A 634 1.34 1.65 7.54
C PHE A 634 1.01 1.83 9.01
#